data_b61a7547500b4736fd88ab2f257f8aaa
#
_entry.id   b61a7547500b4736fd88ab2f257f8aaa
#
_cell.length_a   1.000
_cell.length_b   1.000
_cell.length_c   1.000
_cell.angle_alpha   90.00
_cell.angle_beta   90.00
_cell.angle_gamma   90.00
#
_symmetry.space_group_name_H-M   'P 1'
#
loop_
_entity.id
_entity.type
_entity.pdbx_description
1 polymer ?
#
loop_
_entity_poly.entity_id
_entity_poly.type
_entity_poly.pdbx_seq_one_letter_code
_entity_poly.pdbx_strand_id
1 'polypeptide(L)'
;AFNDSWVKTRSVLNKNFKKYMEMFPKDSEFEYMFTYGKSGTCPSTQIKTFPSSGFYVLRSGWDPQSTVLIHSNNVSLKLGDSSHNQLDNGTFELYRNGRNFFPDSGVCAYMAEDNEKVMELRRWFRQTKAHNTMVLGKTADHEETGTENINKAAGTLLLFEEKDEYQLIVTENQGYSNFKHRRSIFYVKQPQDFFVLVDEGFGTATGYAKLYFHLCDGKSVDNVLLDKEEFGAHTTFDDSNNLLIRTFGEASRNLIFKEFGGRISYQTDRKYEHRKSYAVVMRKPDNNPVRYITVLYPVDSATGPVI
;
A
#
# COMPACT_ATOMS: atom_id res chain seq x y z
N ALA A 1 5.15 -7.38 1.88
CA ALA A 1 4.24 -8.53 1.68
C ALA A 1 2.95 -8.26 2.43
N PHE A 2 1.83 -8.33 1.72
CA PHE A 2 0.49 -8.13 2.30
C PHE A 2 0.07 -9.29 3.20
N ASN A 3 -0.76 -8.99 4.20
CA ASN A 3 -1.26 -9.98 5.17
C ASN A 3 -0.11 -10.72 5.89
N ASP A 4 -0.39 -11.85 6.49
CA ASP A 4 0.60 -12.76 7.06
C ASP A 4 1.39 -13.50 5.95
N SER A 5 1.88 -12.78 4.96
CA SER A 5 2.59 -13.34 3.81
C SER A 5 4.10 -13.32 4.00
N TRP A 6 4.77 -14.27 3.37
CA TRP A 6 6.23 -14.36 3.35
C TRP A 6 6.76 -13.73 2.08
N VAL A 7 7.88 -13.04 2.19
CA VAL A 7 8.63 -12.63 0.99
C VAL A 7 9.12 -13.89 0.27
N LYS A 8 8.74 -14.01 -1.00
CA LYS A 8 9.23 -15.09 -1.85
C LYS A 8 10.49 -14.65 -2.55
N THR A 9 11.55 -15.44 -2.41
CA THR A 9 12.77 -15.20 -3.19
C THR A 9 12.54 -15.54 -4.66
N ARG A 10 13.31 -14.92 -5.54
CA ARG A 10 13.27 -15.24 -6.99
C ARG A 10 13.52 -16.71 -7.28
N SER A 11 14.38 -17.36 -6.50
CA SER A 11 14.65 -18.80 -6.62
C SER A 11 13.38 -19.63 -6.43
N VAL A 12 12.55 -19.29 -5.45
CA VAL A 12 11.26 -19.97 -5.22
C VAL A 12 10.29 -19.70 -6.37
N LEU A 13 10.19 -18.46 -6.84
CA LEU A 13 9.34 -18.10 -7.98
C LEU A 13 9.75 -18.85 -9.24
N ASN A 14 11.05 -18.95 -9.51
CA ASN A 14 11.56 -19.68 -10.68
C ASN A 14 11.22 -21.18 -10.65
N LYS A 15 11.22 -21.81 -9.49
CA LYS A 15 10.73 -23.19 -9.36
C LYS A 15 9.25 -23.30 -9.74
N ASN A 16 8.44 -22.33 -9.33
CA ASN A 16 7.02 -22.29 -9.66
C ASN A 16 6.82 -22.06 -11.17
N PHE A 17 7.55 -21.12 -11.79
CA PHE A 17 7.46 -20.87 -13.22
C PHE A 17 7.85 -22.10 -14.05
N LYS A 18 8.92 -22.80 -13.68
CA LYS A 18 9.26 -24.09 -14.32
C LYS A 18 8.08 -25.06 -14.30
N LYS A 19 7.49 -25.27 -13.13
CA LYS A 19 6.33 -26.14 -12.98
C LYS A 19 5.13 -25.67 -13.83
N TYR A 20 4.88 -24.37 -13.90
CA TYR A 20 3.79 -23.83 -14.72
C TYR A 20 4.05 -24.02 -16.21
N MET A 21 5.28 -23.85 -16.68
CA MET A 21 5.66 -24.14 -18.08
C MET A 21 5.43 -25.60 -18.43
N GLU A 22 5.70 -26.54 -17.52
CA GLU A 22 5.39 -27.97 -17.70
C GLU A 22 3.88 -28.25 -17.73
N MET A 23 3.11 -27.57 -16.85
CA MET A 23 1.66 -27.77 -16.77
C MET A 23 0.89 -27.05 -17.89
N PHE A 24 1.43 -25.98 -18.42
CA PHE A 24 0.80 -25.12 -19.45
C PHE A 24 1.77 -24.84 -20.59
N PRO A 25 2.17 -25.87 -21.36
CA PRO A 25 3.25 -25.75 -22.36
C PRO A 25 2.91 -24.86 -23.56
N LYS A 26 1.65 -24.45 -23.71
CA LYS A 26 1.22 -23.51 -24.77
C LYS A 26 1.22 -22.05 -24.30
N ASP A 27 1.41 -21.80 -23.01
CA ASP A 27 1.41 -20.47 -22.42
C ASP A 27 2.86 -20.01 -22.23
N SER A 28 3.35 -19.25 -23.19
CA SER A 28 4.72 -18.73 -23.19
C SER A 28 4.94 -17.49 -22.30
N GLU A 29 3.90 -16.99 -21.62
CA GLU A 29 4.05 -15.92 -20.64
C GLU A 29 4.83 -16.40 -19.39
N PHE A 30 4.67 -17.67 -19.01
CA PHE A 30 5.48 -18.25 -17.92
C PHE A 30 6.97 -18.33 -18.28
N GLU A 31 7.30 -18.59 -19.53
CA GLU A 31 8.69 -18.55 -20.02
C GLU A 31 9.24 -17.13 -19.98
N TYR A 32 8.47 -16.13 -20.40
CA TYR A 32 8.84 -14.72 -20.29
C TYR A 32 9.17 -14.35 -18.85
N MET A 33 8.32 -14.71 -17.90
CA MET A 33 8.54 -14.44 -16.48
C MET A 33 9.75 -15.19 -15.91
N PHE A 34 9.97 -16.44 -16.33
CA PHE A 34 11.12 -17.25 -15.90
C PHE A 34 12.45 -16.70 -16.42
N THR A 35 12.48 -16.26 -17.67
CA THR A 35 13.69 -15.79 -18.37
C THR A 35 13.98 -14.29 -18.19
N TYR A 36 13.17 -13.56 -17.42
CA TYR A 36 13.23 -12.10 -17.29
C TYR A 36 13.07 -11.36 -18.62
N GLY A 37 12.13 -11.83 -19.44
CA GLY A 37 11.82 -11.23 -20.73
C GLY A 37 12.79 -11.57 -21.86
N LYS A 38 13.74 -12.50 -21.65
CA LYS A 38 14.70 -12.89 -22.69
C LYS A 38 14.10 -13.84 -23.75
N SER A 39 13.08 -14.60 -23.37
CA SER A 39 12.30 -15.46 -24.28
C SER A 39 10.88 -15.60 -23.74
N GLY A 40 9.99 -16.13 -24.58
CA GLY A 40 8.56 -16.21 -24.28
C GLY A 40 7.79 -14.98 -24.77
N THR A 41 6.52 -14.90 -24.42
CA THR A 41 5.62 -13.81 -24.81
C THR A 41 5.40 -12.86 -23.64
N CYS A 42 5.67 -11.57 -23.84
CA CYS A 42 5.33 -10.55 -22.84
C CYS A 42 3.82 -10.53 -22.61
N PRO A 43 3.35 -10.61 -21.35
CA PRO A 43 1.93 -10.47 -21.07
C PRO A 43 1.36 -9.16 -21.61
N SER A 44 0.23 -9.22 -22.28
CA SER A 44 -0.40 -8.04 -22.88
C SER A 44 -1.16 -7.16 -21.87
N THR A 45 -1.56 -7.73 -20.74
CA THR A 45 -2.40 -7.05 -19.74
C THR A 45 -1.54 -6.21 -18.80
N GLN A 46 -1.74 -4.90 -18.79
CA GLN A 46 -1.03 -3.98 -17.87
C GLN A 46 -1.78 -3.76 -16.57
N ILE A 47 -3.09 -3.85 -16.56
CA ILE A 47 -3.90 -3.75 -15.35
C ILE A 47 -4.58 -5.09 -15.08
N LYS A 48 -4.61 -5.52 -13.83
CA LYS A 48 -5.24 -6.78 -13.45
C LYS A 48 -6.03 -6.63 -12.17
N THR A 49 -7.26 -7.11 -12.20
CA THR A 49 -8.13 -7.18 -11.03
C THR A 49 -8.38 -8.62 -10.63
N PHE A 50 -8.32 -8.87 -9.33
CA PHE A 50 -8.67 -10.15 -8.71
C PHE A 50 -9.77 -9.89 -7.66
N PRO A 51 -11.03 -9.61 -8.08
CA PRO A 51 -12.08 -9.15 -7.17
C PRO A 51 -12.43 -10.17 -6.10
N SER A 52 -12.25 -11.47 -6.38
CA SER A 52 -12.52 -12.55 -5.42
C SER A 52 -11.52 -12.57 -4.25
N SER A 53 -10.33 -12.04 -4.44
CA SER A 53 -9.29 -11.96 -3.41
C SER A 53 -9.00 -10.53 -2.97
N GLY A 54 -9.52 -9.51 -3.68
CA GLY A 54 -9.34 -8.11 -3.38
C GLY A 54 -7.97 -7.55 -3.72
N PHE A 55 -7.27 -8.15 -4.68
CA PHE A 55 -6.02 -7.60 -5.20
C PHE A 55 -6.20 -6.93 -6.55
N TYR A 56 -5.55 -5.78 -6.70
CA TYR A 56 -5.63 -4.96 -7.90
C TYR A 56 -4.23 -4.48 -8.26
N VAL A 57 -3.86 -4.64 -9.54
CA VAL A 57 -2.51 -4.34 -10.03
C VAL A 57 -2.60 -3.36 -11.18
N LEU A 58 -1.92 -2.22 -11.04
CA LEU A 58 -1.72 -1.21 -12.08
C LEU A 58 -0.24 -1.22 -12.44
N ARG A 59 0.09 -1.16 -13.74
CA ARG A 59 1.49 -1.16 -14.18
C ARG A 59 1.71 -0.45 -15.51
N SER A 60 2.94 0.00 -15.73
CA SER A 60 3.36 0.55 -17.01
C SER A 60 3.84 -0.53 -18.00
N GLY A 61 4.28 -1.67 -17.49
CA GLY A 61 4.86 -2.74 -18.30
C GLY A 61 5.25 -3.96 -17.46
N TRP A 62 6.06 -4.85 -18.06
CA TRP A 62 6.48 -6.12 -17.46
C TRP A 62 8.00 -6.26 -17.32
N ASP A 63 8.76 -5.25 -17.70
CA ASP A 63 10.21 -5.21 -17.49
C ASP A 63 10.58 -4.83 -16.05
N PRO A 64 11.83 -5.07 -15.63
CA PRO A 64 12.28 -4.76 -14.26
C PRO A 64 12.25 -3.28 -13.89
N GLN A 65 12.18 -2.38 -14.87
CA GLN A 65 12.12 -0.93 -14.66
C GLN A 65 10.69 -0.41 -14.60
N SER A 66 9.71 -1.25 -14.95
CA SER A 66 8.30 -0.86 -14.97
C SER A 66 7.82 -0.38 -13.61
N THR A 67 6.91 0.59 -13.65
CA THR A 67 6.13 1.02 -12.48
C THR A 67 5.03 0.01 -12.20
N VAL A 68 4.90 -0.44 -10.96
CA VAL A 68 3.86 -1.37 -10.51
C VAL A 68 3.30 -0.90 -9.18
N LEU A 69 1.99 -0.66 -9.14
CA LEU A 69 1.26 -0.46 -7.90
C LEU A 69 0.35 -1.67 -7.65
N ILE A 70 0.47 -2.26 -6.47
CA ILE A 70 -0.42 -3.33 -6.01
C ILE A 70 -1.25 -2.77 -4.88
N HIS A 71 -2.57 -2.83 -5.04
CA HIS A 71 -3.54 -2.41 -4.04
C HIS A 71 -4.24 -3.63 -3.45
N SER A 72 -4.34 -3.68 -2.12
CA SER A 72 -5.03 -4.72 -1.37
C SER A 72 -6.30 -4.15 -0.71
N ASN A 73 -7.42 -4.75 -1.02
CA ASN A 73 -8.72 -4.44 -0.40
C ASN A 73 -9.50 -5.76 -0.23
N ASN A 74 -9.03 -6.58 0.68
CA ASN A 74 -9.34 -7.99 0.84
C ASN A 74 -10.84 -8.26 1.04
N VAL A 75 -11.36 -9.25 0.34
CA VAL A 75 -12.76 -9.70 0.40
C VAL A 75 -12.95 -11.01 1.16
N SER A 76 -11.87 -11.72 1.50
CA SER A 76 -11.93 -13.07 2.07
C SER A 76 -12.61 -13.13 3.43
N LEU A 77 -12.75 -12.00 4.10
CA LEU A 77 -13.48 -11.89 5.37
C LEU A 77 -14.96 -12.27 5.25
N LYS A 78 -15.54 -12.21 4.06
CA LYS A 78 -16.88 -12.75 3.79
C LYS A 78 -16.96 -14.27 3.87
N LEU A 79 -15.83 -14.95 3.75
CA LEU A 79 -15.73 -16.41 3.73
C LEU A 79 -15.42 -17.01 5.11
N GLY A 80 -15.26 -16.19 6.14
CA GLY A 80 -15.10 -16.64 7.53
C GLY A 80 -13.69 -17.07 7.93
N ASP A 81 -12.72 -17.06 7.03
CA ASP A 81 -11.31 -17.34 7.37
C ASP A 81 -10.53 -16.03 7.48
N SER A 82 -10.22 -15.66 8.72
CA SER A 82 -9.47 -14.43 9.03
C SER A 82 -8.09 -14.72 9.65
N SER A 83 -7.67 -15.98 9.75
CA SER A 83 -6.48 -16.37 10.51
C SER A 83 -5.19 -15.72 10.01
N HIS A 84 -5.06 -15.53 8.69
CA HIS A 84 -3.91 -14.92 8.05
C HIS A 84 -4.14 -13.47 7.57
N ASN A 85 -5.33 -12.92 7.76
CA ASN A 85 -5.62 -11.55 7.38
C ASN A 85 -5.12 -10.57 8.43
N GLN A 86 -4.69 -9.40 7.97
CA GLN A 86 -4.38 -8.25 8.80
C GLN A 86 -5.44 -7.16 8.60
N LEU A 87 -5.32 -6.06 9.35
CA LEU A 87 -6.20 -4.90 9.23
C LEU A 87 -5.65 -3.92 8.16
N ASP A 88 -5.32 -4.47 7.00
CA ASP A 88 -4.59 -3.80 5.91
C ASP A 88 -5.46 -3.43 4.71
N ASN A 89 -6.79 -3.50 4.84
CA ASN A 89 -7.69 -3.12 3.75
C ASN A 89 -7.49 -1.66 3.32
N GLY A 90 -7.40 -1.50 2.01
CA GLY A 90 -7.10 -0.21 1.41
C GLY A 90 -5.60 0.09 1.27
N THR A 91 -4.70 -0.78 1.74
CA THR A 91 -3.26 -0.57 1.60
C THR A 91 -2.76 -0.75 0.16
N PHE A 92 -1.55 -0.26 -0.10
CA PHE A 92 -0.88 -0.42 -1.38
C PHE A 92 0.63 -0.57 -1.21
N GLU A 93 1.28 -1.17 -2.20
CA GLU A 93 2.72 -1.12 -2.43
C GLU A 93 2.98 -0.44 -3.77
N LEU A 94 4.05 0.34 -3.88
CA LEU A 94 4.48 0.99 -5.10
C LEU A 94 5.94 0.65 -5.40
N TYR A 95 6.15 0.00 -6.53
CA TYR A 95 7.45 -0.34 -7.08
C TYR A 95 7.69 0.45 -8.38
N ARG A 96 8.88 1.03 -8.54
CA ARG A 96 9.30 1.76 -9.73
C ARG A 96 10.81 1.69 -9.90
N ASN A 97 11.28 1.44 -11.12
CA ASN A 97 12.71 1.42 -11.47
C ASN A 97 13.56 0.63 -10.46
N GLY A 98 13.13 -0.59 -10.11
CA GLY A 98 13.89 -1.45 -9.20
C GLY A 98 13.73 -1.14 -7.70
N ARG A 99 13.00 -0.10 -7.31
CA ARG A 99 12.79 0.28 -5.90
C ARG A 99 11.33 0.13 -5.48
N ASN A 100 11.09 -0.47 -4.31
CA ASN A 100 9.80 -0.44 -3.64
C ASN A 100 9.75 0.79 -2.72
N PHE A 101 8.96 1.79 -3.09
CA PHE A 101 8.83 3.04 -2.34
C PHE A 101 7.89 2.91 -1.14
N PHE A 102 6.92 2.01 -1.20
CA PHE A 102 5.93 1.77 -0.16
C PHE A 102 5.78 0.27 0.11
N PRO A 103 6.84 -0.39 0.59
CA PRO A 103 6.71 -1.79 0.97
C PRO A 103 5.72 -1.93 2.13
N ASP A 104 4.88 -2.94 2.11
CA ASP A 104 4.03 -3.24 3.27
C ASP A 104 4.88 -3.61 4.49
N SER A 105 4.35 -3.39 5.69
CA SER A 105 5.08 -3.70 6.94
C SER A 105 5.38 -5.19 7.10
N GLY A 106 4.57 -6.06 6.50
CA GLY A 106 4.72 -7.49 6.60
C GLY A 106 4.25 -8.06 7.94
N VAL A 107 4.84 -9.16 8.33
CA VAL A 107 4.57 -9.85 9.60
C VAL A 107 5.87 -10.10 10.35
N CYS A 108 5.94 -9.71 11.61
CA CYS A 108 7.14 -9.94 12.43
C CYS A 108 7.26 -11.40 12.92
N ALA A 109 6.14 -12.02 13.27
CA ALA A 109 6.09 -13.39 13.73
C ALA A 109 4.69 -13.99 13.52
N TYR A 110 4.62 -15.30 13.29
CA TYR A 110 3.35 -16.02 13.24
C TYR A 110 2.84 -16.34 14.65
N MET A 111 3.68 -16.92 15.46
CA MET A 111 3.40 -17.25 16.85
C MET A 111 4.65 -17.01 17.71
N ALA A 112 4.45 -16.60 18.94
CA ALA A 112 5.48 -16.43 19.94
C ALA A 112 4.86 -16.43 21.33
N GLU A 113 4.03 -17.44 21.62
CA GLU A 113 3.20 -17.55 22.82
C GLU A 113 4.00 -17.40 24.12
N ASP A 114 5.27 -17.80 24.10
CA ASP A 114 6.18 -17.75 25.25
C ASP A 114 6.96 -16.43 25.37
N ASN A 115 6.72 -15.45 24.48
CA ASN A 115 7.48 -14.21 24.45
C ASN A 115 6.58 -12.99 24.25
N GLU A 116 6.23 -12.34 25.37
CA GLU A 116 5.33 -11.18 25.36
C GLU A 116 5.82 -10.02 24.46
N LYS A 117 7.13 -9.76 24.42
CA LYS A 117 7.68 -8.70 23.54
C LYS A 117 7.45 -9.00 22.05
N VAL A 118 7.59 -10.26 21.66
CA VAL A 118 7.33 -10.68 20.28
C VAL A 118 5.83 -10.64 19.97
N MET A 119 4.98 -11.00 20.94
CA MET A 119 3.53 -10.87 20.79
C MET A 119 3.08 -9.42 20.70
N GLU A 120 3.71 -8.50 21.43
CA GLU A 120 3.47 -7.07 21.31
C GLU A 120 3.86 -6.54 19.91
N LEU A 121 5.02 -6.96 19.41
CA LEU A 121 5.43 -6.65 18.04
C LEU A 121 4.42 -7.18 17.01
N ARG A 122 4.01 -8.44 17.14
CA ARG A 122 2.99 -9.01 16.26
C ARG A 122 1.70 -8.20 16.29
N ARG A 123 1.22 -7.79 17.47
CA ARG A 123 0.04 -6.94 17.62
C ARG A 123 0.22 -5.62 16.88
N TRP A 124 1.43 -4.99 16.94
CA TRP A 124 1.71 -3.77 16.21
C TRP A 124 1.63 -3.96 14.68
N PHE A 125 2.29 -5.00 14.13
CA PHE A 125 2.32 -5.29 12.69
C PHE A 125 0.93 -5.59 12.11
N ARG A 126 0.00 -6.07 12.92
CA ARG A 126 -1.38 -6.38 12.51
C ARG A 126 -2.36 -5.22 12.61
N GLN A 127 -1.94 -4.09 13.13
CA GLN A 127 -2.81 -2.91 13.26
C GLN A 127 -2.93 -2.16 11.94
N THR A 128 -4.09 -1.52 11.71
CA THR A 128 -4.34 -0.71 10.50
C THR A 128 -3.28 0.38 10.31
N LYS A 129 -2.80 0.98 11.39
CA LYS A 129 -1.75 2.01 11.36
C LYS A 129 -0.38 1.52 10.89
N ALA A 130 -0.16 0.22 10.81
CA ALA A 130 1.07 -0.35 10.28
C ALA A 130 1.08 -0.42 8.75
N HIS A 131 -0.01 -0.05 8.09
CA HIS A 131 -0.20 -0.17 6.65
C HIS A 131 -0.50 1.17 5.99
N ASN A 132 -0.36 1.26 4.66
CA ASN A 132 -0.58 2.48 3.87
C ASN A 132 -2.08 2.70 3.62
N THR A 133 -2.85 2.96 4.67
CA THR A 133 -4.31 3.07 4.61
C THR A 133 -4.86 4.07 5.63
N MET A 134 -6.18 4.21 5.68
CA MET A 134 -6.86 5.14 6.56
C MET A 134 -7.28 4.49 7.89
N VAL A 135 -7.04 5.19 8.98
CA VAL A 135 -7.43 4.82 10.35
C VAL A 135 -8.44 5.85 10.87
N LEU A 136 -9.47 5.42 11.59
CA LEU A 136 -10.34 6.30 12.37
C LEU A 136 -9.99 6.17 13.86
N GLY A 137 -9.61 7.27 14.49
CA GLY A 137 -9.31 7.34 15.92
C GLY A 137 -10.24 8.31 16.68
N LYS A 138 -10.43 8.09 17.99
CA LYS A 138 -11.23 8.98 18.84
C LYS A 138 -10.57 10.33 19.06
N THR A 139 -9.26 10.33 19.17
CA THR A 139 -8.45 11.55 19.31
C THR A 139 -7.34 11.56 18.28
N ALA A 140 -6.65 12.69 18.14
CA ALA A 140 -5.50 12.77 17.24
C ALA A 140 -4.38 11.78 17.61
N ASP A 141 -4.29 11.37 18.87
CA ASP A 141 -3.24 10.48 19.38
C ASP A 141 -3.71 9.05 19.64
N HIS A 142 -5.02 8.86 19.84
CA HIS A 142 -5.59 7.53 20.09
C HIS A 142 -6.05 6.86 18.82
N GLU A 143 -5.71 5.61 18.67
CA GLU A 143 -6.14 4.76 17.56
C GLU A 143 -7.12 3.73 18.06
N GLU A 144 -8.28 3.65 17.42
CA GLU A 144 -9.09 2.46 17.53
C GLU A 144 -8.41 1.36 16.72
N THR A 145 -8.01 0.30 17.38
CA THR A 145 -7.61 -0.92 16.70
C THR A 145 -8.86 -1.49 16.04
N GLY A 146 -8.88 -1.57 14.72
CA GLY A 146 -10.03 -2.09 13.97
C GLY A 146 -10.32 -3.57 14.17
N THR A 147 -9.80 -4.18 15.23
CA THR A 147 -9.96 -5.61 15.56
C THR A 147 -11.41 -6.04 15.74
N GLU A 148 -12.28 -5.14 16.16
CA GLU A 148 -13.70 -5.46 16.37
C GLU A 148 -14.48 -5.65 15.07
N ASN A 149 -13.98 -5.18 13.93
CA ASN A 149 -14.67 -5.16 12.65
C ASN A 149 -13.97 -5.91 11.51
N ILE A 150 -12.99 -6.74 11.81
CA ILE A 150 -12.27 -7.50 10.78
C ILE A 150 -13.24 -8.26 9.85
N ASN A 151 -14.31 -8.81 10.38
CA ASN A 151 -15.35 -9.54 9.62
C ASN A 151 -16.26 -8.62 8.78
N LYS A 152 -16.24 -7.30 9.02
CA LYS A 152 -17.01 -6.29 8.29
C LYS A 152 -16.15 -5.48 7.34
N ALA A 153 -14.84 -5.60 7.44
CA ALA A 153 -13.89 -4.83 6.64
C ALA A 153 -13.77 -5.30 5.18
N ALA A 154 -14.55 -6.31 4.78
CA ALA A 154 -14.49 -6.86 3.43
C ALA A 154 -14.55 -5.76 2.35
N GLY A 155 -13.57 -5.79 1.48
CA GLY A 155 -13.42 -4.85 0.39
C GLY A 155 -14.43 -5.06 -0.74
N THR A 156 -14.74 -4.00 -1.44
CA THR A 156 -15.58 -4.01 -2.65
C THR A 156 -14.90 -3.23 -3.74
N LEU A 157 -14.86 -3.77 -4.96
CA LEU A 157 -14.49 -3.03 -6.16
C LEU A 157 -15.72 -2.24 -6.64
N LEU A 158 -15.58 -0.93 -6.78
CA LEU A 158 -16.65 -0.05 -7.25
C LEU A 158 -16.49 0.30 -8.73
N LEU A 159 -15.24 0.56 -9.15
CA LEU A 159 -14.94 0.94 -10.52
C LEU A 159 -13.55 0.43 -10.90
N PHE A 160 -13.44 0.01 -12.15
CA PHE A 160 -12.20 -0.32 -12.81
C PHE A 160 -12.29 0.23 -14.24
N GLU A 161 -11.29 1.00 -14.62
CA GLU A 161 -11.23 1.58 -15.97
C GLU A 161 -9.77 1.60 -16.47
N GLU A 162 -9.58 1.28 -17.73
CA GLU A 162 -8.30 1.42 -18.42
C GLU A 162 -8.49 2.21 -19.71
N LYS A 163 -7.70 3.27 -19.85
CA LYS A 163 -7.58 4.10 -21.05
C LYS A 163 -6.11 4.19 -21.45
N ASP A 164 -5.86 4.73 -22.61
CA ASP A 164 -4.49 4.94 -23.07
C ASP A 164 -3.73 5.90 -22.15
N GLU A 165 -4.42 6.92 -21.62
CA GLU A 165 -3.84 7.97 -20.79
C GLU A 165 -3.76 7.61 -19.31
N TYR A 166 -4.62 6.72 -18.82
CA TYR A 166 -4.69 6.38 -17.41
C TYR A 166 -5.26 4.99 -17.12
N GLN A 167 -5.00 4.54 -15.90
CA GLN A 167 -5.69 3.40 -15.27
C GLN A 167 -6.35 3.90 -13.98
N LEU A 168 -7.57 3.47 -13.70
CA LEU A 168 -8.33 3.84 -12.52
C LEU A 168 -8.91 2.62 -11.82
N ILE A 169 -8.71 2.56 -10.51
CA ILE A 169 -9.38 1.61 -9.62
C ILE A 169 -10.03 2.39 -8.49
N VAL A 170 -11.29 2.09 -8.18
CA VAL A 170 -12.00 2.62 -7.02
C VAL A 170 -12.48 1.44 -6.18
N THR A 171 -12.07 1.44 -4.93
CA THR A 171 -12.46 0.42 -3.95
C THR A 171 -13.03 1.07 -2.69
N GLU A 172 -13.81 0.30 -1.95
CA GLU A 172 -14.39 0.72 -0.67
C GLU A 172 -14.29 -0.41 0.34
N ASN A 173 -14.06 -0.08 1.60
CA ASN A 173 -14.15 -1.01 2.73
C ASN A 173 -14.81 -0.33 3.94
N GLN A 174 -15.26 -1.15 4.88
CA GLN A 174 -15.86 -0.70 6.13
C GLN A 174 -15.14 -1.37 7.31
N GLY A 175 -13.94 -0.88 7.62
CA GLY A 175 -13.14 -1.37 8.75
C GLY A 175 -13.66 -0.93 10.13
N TYR A 176 -14.47 0.12 10.20
CA TYR A 176 -15.02 0.70 11.42
C TYR A 176 -16.54 0.82 11.37
N SER A 177 -17.19 0.80 12.55
CA SER A 177 -18.64 1.01 12.64
C SER A 177 -19.03 2.41 12.14
N ASN A 178 -19.97 2.49 11.22
CA ASN A 178 -20.48 3.73 10.65
C ASN A 178 -19.42 4.61 9.98
N PHE A 179 -18.33 4.00 9.52
CA PHE A 179 -17.28 4.66 8.77
C PHE A 179 -16.82 3.76 7.63
N LYS A 180 -16.76 4.32 6.43
CA LYS A 180 -16.27 3.67 5.24
C LYS A 180 -15.06 4.44 4.71
N HIS A 181 -14.07 3.71 4.25
CA HIS A 181 -12.94 4.24 3.50
C HIS A 181 -13.10 3.86 2.04
N ARG A 182 -13.13 4.86 1.16
CA ARG A 182 -13.07 4.70 -0.29
C ARG A 182 -11.73 5.22 -0.76
N ARG A 183 -11.04 4.42 -1.55
CA ARG A 183 -9.79 4.81 -2.21
C ARG A 183 -9.97 4.73 -3.72
N SER A 184 -9.69 5.84 -4.40
CA SER A 184 -9.53 5.90 -5.84
C SER A 184 -8.05 6.02 -6.15
N ILE A 185 -7.54 5.18 -7.05
CA ILE A 185 -6.15 5.18 -7.49
C ILE A 185 -6.14 5.47 -8.99
N PHE A 186 -5.70 6.66 -9.35
CA PHE A 186 -5.41 7.04 -10.72
C PHE A 186 -3.94 6.83 -11.00
N TYR A 187 -3.62 6.01 -11.97
CA TYR A 187 -2.30 5.94 -12.56
C TYR A 187 -2.34 6.68 -13.89
N VAL A 188 -1.81 7.90 -13.92
CA VAL A 188 -1.66 8.72 -15.11
C VAL A 188 -0.41 8.23 -15.85
N LYS A 189 -0.53 7.93 -17.15
CA LYS A 189 0.55 7.31 -17.92
C LYS A 189 1.37 8.32 -18.73
N GLN A 190 0.79 9.44 -19.14
CA GLN A 190 1.41 10.39 -20.05
C GLN A 190 1.10 11.84 -19.68
N PRO A 191 1.98 12.82 -19.96
CA PRO A 191 3.32 12.67 -20.59
C PRO A 191 4.38 12.07 -19.67
N GLN A 192 4.17 12.09 -18.36
CA GLN A 192 4.99 11.45 -17.33
C GLN A 192 4.10 10.63 -16.42
N ASP A 193 4.54 9.43 -16.04
CA ASP A 193 3.77 8.57 -15.17
C ASP A 193 3.78 9.06 -13.72
N PHE A 194 2.62 9.14 -13.09
CA PHE A 194 2.44 9.45 -11.68
C PHE A 194 1.11 8.90 -11.15
N PHE A 195 0.97 8.88 -9.82
CA PHE A 195 -0.29 8.45 -9.20
C PHE A 195 -0.97 9.61 -8.49
N VAL A 196 -2.30 9.59 -8.55
CA VAL A 196 -3.17 10.39 -7.68
C VAL A 196 -4.04 9.44 -6.89
N LEU A 197 -3.91 9.49 -5.57
CA LEU A 197 -4.76 8.77 -4.63
C LEU A 197 -5.82 9.73 -4.11
N VAL A 198 -7.09 9.36 -4.21
CA VAL A 198 -8.18 10.10 -3.55
C VAL A 198 -8.74 9.18 -2.45
N ASP A 199 -8.54 9.58 -1.21
CA ASP A 199 -8.99 8.85 -0.04
C ASP A 199 -10.14 9.59 0.63
N GLU A 200 -11.30 8.94 0.72
CA GLU A 200 -12.51 9.51 1.32
C GLU A 200 -12.94 8.68 2.53
N GLY A 201 -13.09 9.35 3.66
CA GLY A 201 -13.68 8.76 4.88
C GLY A 201 -15.07 9.31 5.10
N PHE A 202 -16.11 8.49 5.02
CA PHE A 202 -17.48 8.92 5.14
C PHE A 202 -18.34 7.99 6.02
N GLY A 203 -19.54 8.47 6.37
CA GLY A 203 -20.44 7.84 7.34
C GLY A 203 -20.68 8.74 8.56
N THR A 204 -21.44 8.26 9.53
CA THR A 204 -21.86 9.04 10.70
C THR A 204 -20.87 8.99 11.87
N ALA A 205 -19.82 8.14 11.81
CA ALA A 205 -18.80 8.12 12.82
C ALA A 205 -18.00 9.43 12.84
N THR A 206 -17.73 9.92 14.04
CA THR A 206 -16.91 11.12 14.28
C THR A 206 -15.54 10.73 14.83
N GLY A 207 -14.55 11.61 14.69
CA GLY A 207 -13.22 11.38 15.23
C GLY A 207 -12.14 12.03 14.38
N TYR A 208 -11.01 11.35 14.27
CA TYR A 208 -9.85 11.77 13.48
C TYR A 208 -9.53 10.70 12.45
N ALA A 209 -9.76 11.02 11.19
CA ALA A 209 -9.26 10.21 10.09
C ALA A 209 -7.75 10.47 9.95
N LYS A 210 -6.98 9.41 9.81
CA LYS A 210 -5.52 9.43 9.72
C LYS A 210 -5.10 8.62 8.53
N LEU A 211 -4.51 9.28 7.55
CA LEU A 211 -3.99 8.62 6.35
C LEU A 211 -2.50 8.35 6.53
N TYR A 212 -2.14 7.07 6.67
CA TYR A 212 -0.77 6.64 6.93
C TYR A 212 0.00 6.35 5.65
N PHE A 213 1.29 6.73 5.69
CA PHE A 213 2.28 6.42 4.67
C PHE A 213 3.55 5.88 5.31
N HIS A 214 3.97 4.70 4.90
CA HIS A 214 5.19 4.01 5.31
C HIS A 214 6.12 3.88 4.13
N LEU A 215 7.26 4.57 4.19
CA LEU A 215 8.16 4.78 3.06
C LEU A 215 9.39 3.88 3.15
N CYS A 216 9.79 3.33 2.05
CA CYS A 216 11.03 2.57 1.87
C CYS A 216 11.32 1.57 3.00
N ASP A 217 12.43 0.90 2.96
CA ASP A 217 12.86 0.01 4.04
C ASP A 217 13.79 0.72 5.04
N GLY A 218 14.12 0.06 6.15
CA GLY A 218 15.01 0.60 7.18
C GLY A 218 16.41 0.92 6.70
N LYS A 219 16.87 0.26 5.63
CA LYS A 219 18.17 0.53 5.01
C LYS A 219 18.21 1.84 4.24
N SER A 220 17.04 2.33 3.85
CA SER A 220 16.87 3.55 3.08
C SER A 220 16.30 4.71 3.91
N VAL A 221 16.24 4.58 5.24
CA VAL A 221 15.62 5.58 6.12
C VAL A 221 16.24 6.97 5.98
N ASP A 222 17.55 7.06 5.77
CA ASP A 222 18.26 8.35 5.63
C ASP A 222 18.01 9.02 4.28
N ASN A 223 17.47 8.27 3.31
CA ASN A 223 17.11 8.78 1.99
C ASN A 223 15.65 9.20 1.88
N VAL A 224 14.97 9.40 3.01
CA VAL A 224 13.58 9.89 3.07
C VAL A 224 13.53 11.13 3.96
N LEU A 225 13.09 12.25 3.40
CA LEU A 225 12.83 13.49 4.12
C LEU A 225 11.32 13.69 4.25
N LEU A 226 10.86 13.94 5.47
CA LEU A 226 9.46 14.27 5.75
C LEU A 226 9.27 15.79 5.73
N ASP A 227 8.24 16.25 5.06
CA ASP A 227 7.89 17.65 4.91
C ASP A 227 6.57 17.94 5.61
N LYS A 228 6.65 18.62 6.75
CA LYS A 228 5.47 18.96 7.58
C LYS A 228 4.65 20.10 6.98
N GLU A 229 5.27 21.01 6.29
CA GLU A 229 4.61 22.18 5.71
C GLU A 229 3.79 21.78 4.49
N GLU A 230 4.30 20.85 3.70
CA GLU A 230 3.66 20.34 2.50
C GLU A 230 2.89 19.03 2.70
N PHE A 231 2.76 18.57 3.95
CA PHE A 231 2.07 17.32 4.31
C PHE A 231 2.50 16.14 3.44
N GLY A 232 3.80 15.92 3.38
CA GLY A 232 4.34 14.91 2.49
C GLY A 232 5.74 14.44 2.82
N ALA A 233 6.39 13.93 1.82
CA ALA A 233 7.76 13.45 1.88
C ALA A 233 8.42 13.50 0.50
N HIS A 234 9.75 13.45 0.46
CA HIS A 234 10.46 13.13 -0.77
C HIS A 234 11.64 12.22 -0.47
N THR A 235 12.05 11.44 -1.47
CA THR A 235 13.22 10.58 -1.37
C THR A 235 14.44 11.27 -1.99
N THR A 236 15.63 10.91 -1.51
CA THR A 236 16.89 11.59 -1.86
C THR A 236 17.97 10.59 -2.26
N PHE A 237 17.61 9.58 -3.06
CA PHE A 237 18.56 8.61 -3.60
C PHE A 237 19.41 9.21 -4.72
N ASP A 238 20.67 8.83 -4.77
CA ASP A 238 21.65 9.37 -5.75
C ASP A 238 21.50 8.81 -7.16
N ASP A 239 20.64 7.79 -7.35
CA ASP A 239 20.45 7.09 -8.62
C ASP A 239 19.36 7.71 -9.52
N SER A 240 18.93 8.93 -9.23
CA SER A 240 17.87 9.65 -9.95
C SER A 240 16.50 8.92 -9.98
N ASN A 241 16.28 7.99 -9.05
CA ASN A 241 15.02 7.29 -8.91
C ASN A 241 14.36 7.69 -7.59
N ASN A 242 13.72 8.84 -7.60
CA ASN A 242 13.12 9.46 -6.42
C ASN A 242 11.60 9.65 -6.58
N LEU A 243 10.95 9.93 -5.46
CA LEU A 243 9.51 10.15 -5.39
C LEU A 243 9.23 11.36 -4.49
N LEU A 244 8.41 12.29 -5.01
CA LEU A 244 7.76 13.35 -4.25
C LEU A 244 6.35 12.91 -3.88
N ILE A 245 5.97 13.11 -2.62
CA ILE A 245 4.65 12.80 -2.08
C ILE A 245 4.08 14.05 -1.46
N ARG A 246 2.88 14.45 -1.89
CA ARG A 246 2.15 15.58 -1.30
C ARG A 246 0.70 15.24 -1.08
N THR A 247 0.18 15.57 0.09
CA THR A 247 -1.22 15.32 0.45
C THR A 247 -1.94 16.62 0.69
N PHE A 248 -3.05 16.80 -0.03
CA PHE A 248 -3.97 17.91 0.09
C PHE A 248 -5.26 17.44 0.79
N GLY A 249 -5.90 18.33 1.55
CA GLY A 249 -7.19 18.09 2.19
C GLY A 249 -8.19 19.19 1.90
N GLU A 250 -9.47 18.93 2.12
CA GLU A 250 -10.56 19.90 1.81
C GLU A 250 -10.54 21.16 2.68
N ALA A 251 -10.00 21.08 3.89
CA ALA A 251 -9.94 22.20 4.80
C ALA A 251 -8.59 22.25 5.52
N SER A 252 -7.72 23.12 5.07
CA SER A 252 -6.40 23.32 5.67
C SER A 252 -6.41 23.59 7.19
N ARG A 253 -7.49 24.12 7.74
CA ARG A 253 -7.62 24.42 9.16
C ARG A 253 -7.64 23.19 10.08
N ASN A 254 -8.01 22.04 9.57
CA ASN A 254 -8.13 20.79 10.33
C ASN A 254 -7.07 19.76 9.95
N LEU A 255 -6.14 20.11 9.10
CA LEU A 255 -5.09 19.23 8.65
C LEU A 255 -3.95 19.22 9.69
N ILE A 256 -3.65 18.07 10.23
CA ILE A 256 -2.59 17.87 11.21
C ILE A 256 -1.62 16.82 10.64
N PHE A 257 -0.39 17.26 10.41
CA PHE A 257 0.69 16.34 10.06
C PHE A 257 1.34 15.77 11.31
N LYS A 258 1.53 14.45 11.34
CA LYS A 258 2.29 13.77 12.39
C LYS A 258 3.30 12.81 11.80
N GLU A 259 4.52 12.87 12.29
CA GLU A 259 5.56 11.89 12.01
C GLU A 259 5.44 10.71 12.98
N PHE A 260 5.49 9.49 12.44
CA PHE A 260 5.48 8.26 13.21
C PHE A 260 6.65 7.36 12.80
N GLY A 261 7.22 6.67 13.77
CA GLY A 261 8.17 5.61 13.48
C GLY A 261 7.47 4.40 12.86
N GLY A 262 7.79 4.07 11.62
CA GLY A 262 7.33 2.85 10.97
C GLY A 262 8.23 1.66 11.28
N ARG A 263 7.72 0.46 11.03
CA ARG A 263 8.47 -0.80 11.15
C ARG A 263 8.25 -1.65 9.91
N ILE A 264 9.25 -2.42 9.54
CA ILE A 264 9.16 -3.36 8.43
C ILE A 264 9.83 -4.67 8.79
N SER A 265 9.21 -5.78 8.43
CA SER A 265 9.78 -7.12 8.54
C SER A 265 9.68 -7.84 7.20
N TYR A 266 10.78 -8.40 6.75
CA TYR A 266 10.86 -9.18 5.52
C TYR A 266 10.70 -10.68 5.75
N GLN A 267 10.85 -11.12 6.99
CA GLN A 267 10.85 -12.53 7.37
C GLN A 267 10.17 -12.73 8.73
N THR A 268 9.80 -13.95 9.03
CA THR A 268 9.23 -14.34 10.31
C THR A 268 10.29 -14.74 11.34
N ASP A 269 11.46 -14.09 11.30
CA ASP A 269 12.57 -14.34 12.23
C ASP A 269 12.48 -13.54 13.53
N ARG A 270 11.34 -12.89 13.76
CA ARG A 270 11.06 -12.00 14.91
C ARG A 270 11.92 -10.74 14.94
N LYS A 271 12.49 -10.36 13.78
CA LYS A 271 13.24 -9.14 13.60
C LYS A 271 12.48 -8.14 12.73
N TYR A 272 12.77 -6.88 12.95
CA TYR A 272 12.25 -5.79 12.15
C TYR A 272 13.26 -4.66 12.06
N GLU A 273 13.09 -3.81 11.06
CA GLU A 273 13.84 -2.57 10.90
C GLU A 273 12.88 -1.38 11.07
N HIS A 274 13.41 -0.26 11.56
CA HIS A 274 12.67 1.00 11.59
C HIS A 274 12.68 1.65 10.20
N ARG A 275 11.59 2.36 9.88
CA ARG A 275 11.49 3.15 8.66
C ARG A 275 10.76 4.45 8.89
N LYS A 276 10.95 5.43 8.01
CA LYS A 276 10.19 6.67 8.01
C LYS A 276 8.73 6.41 7.71
N SER A 277 7.87 7.02 8.50
CA SER A 277 6.42 7.01 8.26
C SER A 277 5.79 8.27 8.83
N TYR A 278 4.65 8.63 8.29
CA TYR A 278 3.85 9.74 8.80
C TYR A 278 2.36 9.47 8.59
N ALA A 279 1.53 10.28 9.25
CA ALA A 279 0.11 10.31 8.97
C ALA A 279 -0.36 11.75 8.79
N VAL A 280 -1.16 11.98 7.77
CA VAL A 280 -1.92 13.20 7.63
C VAL A 280 -3.24 13.02 8.37
N VAL A 281 -3.50 13.88 9.35
CA VAL A 281 -4.62 13.72 10.28
C VAL A 281 -5.64 14.84 10.05
N MET A 282 -6.89 14.48 9.84
CA MET A 282 -7.99 15.41 9.67
C MET A 282 -9.13 15.05 10.60
N ARG A 283 -9.73 16.07 11.26
CA ARG A 283 -10.93 15.86 12.05
C ARG A 283 -12.09 15.52 11.13
N LYS A 284 -12.77 14.41 11.41
CA LYS A 284 -14.00 14.01 10.76
C LYS A 284 -15.19 14.42 11.62
N PRO A 285 -15.95 15.44 11.24
CA PRO A 285 -17.19 15.81 11.91
C PRO A 285 -18.31 14.83 11.54
N ASP A 286 -19.44 14.90 12.28
CA ASP A 286 -20.61 14.11 11.96
C ASP A 286 -21.15 14.48 10.57
N ASN A 287 -21.60 13.46 9.84
CA ASN A 287 -22.21 13.53 8.50
C ASN A 287 -21.39 14.18 7.38
N ASN A 288 -20.24 14.78 7.66
CA ASN A 288 -19.36 15.34 6.62
C ASN A 288 -18.22 14.37 6.29
N PRO A 289 -17.95 14.09 5.02
CA PRO A 289 -16.79 13.31 4.63
C PRO A 289 -15.50 14.06 4.94
N VAL A 290 -14.41 13.31 5.06
CA VAL A 290 -13.06 13.85 4.93
C VAL A 290 -12.48 13.34 3.62
N ARG A 291 -11.71 14.18 2.93
CA ARG A 291 -11.06 13.83 1.66
C ARG A 291 -9.62 14.25 1.68
N TYR A 292 -8.76 13.32 1.27
CA TYR A 292 -7.35 13.54 1.00
C TYR A 292 -7.09 13.30 -0.49
N ILE A 293 -6.29 14.16 -1.09
CA ILE A 293 -5.77 13.96 -2.45
C ILE A 293 -4.26 13.87 -2.30
N THR A 294 -3.69 12.71 -2.58
CA THR A 294 -2.25 12.50 -2.49
C THR A 294 -1.68 12.28 -3.88
N VAL A 295 -0.69 13.06 -4.23
CA VAL A 295 0.08 12.93 -5.46
C VAL A 295 1.38 12.19 -5.15
N LEU A 296 1.67 11.12 -5.89
CA LEU A 296 2.93 10.40 -5.87
C LEU A 296 3.63 10.67 -7.20
N TYR A 297 4.59 11.58 -7.20
CA TYR A 297 5.20 12.11 -8.41
C TYR A 297 6.68 11.71 -8.50
N PRO A 298 7.09 10.99 -9.55
CA PRO A 298 8.49 10.63 -9.78
C PRO A 298 9.33 11.88 -10.05
N VAL A 299 10.51 11.94 -9.43
CA VAL A 299 11.48 13.01 -9.61
C VAL A 299 12.88 12.46 -9.80
N ASP A 300 13.67 13.11 -10.62
CA ASP A 300 15.04 12.69 -10.92
C ASP A 300 16.06 13.32 -9.95
N SER A 301 15.65 14.34 -9.19
CA SER A 301 16.55 15.07 -8.29
C SER A 301 16.49 14.52 -6.87
N ALA A 302 17.65 14.34 -6.25
CA ALA A 302 17.80 14.07 -4.81
C ALA A 302 17.45 15.29 -3.93
N THR A 303 17.47 16.50 -4.49
CA THR A 303 17.14 17.75 -3.77
C THR A 303 15.65 18.10 -3.79
N GLY A 304 14.85 17.28 -4.45
CA GLY A 304 13.43 17.56 -4.71
C GLY A 304 13.22 18.58 -5.84
N PRO A 305 11.99 18.70 -6.36
CA PRO A 305 11.71 19.75 -7.33
C PRO A 305 11.76 21.10 -6.64
N VAL A 306 12.47 22.03 -7.24
CA VAL A 306 12.32 23.46 -6.95
C VAL A 306 10.98 23.85 -7.60
N ILE A 307 9.98 24.08 -6.76
CA ILE A 307 8.66 24.54 -7.20
C ILE A 307 8.63 26.06 -7.16
#